data_cc281ba53be5c0278957575878526a0d
#
_entry.id   cc281ba53be5c0278957575878526a0d
#
_cell.length_a   1.000
_cell.length_b   1.000
_cell.length_c   1.000
_cell.angle_alpha   90.00
_cell.angle_beta   90.00
_cell.angle_gamma   90.00
#
_symmetry.space_group_name_H-M   'P 1'
#
loop_
_entity.id
_entity.type
_entity.pdbx_description
1 polymer ?
#
loop_
_entity_poly.entity_id
_entity_poly.type
_entity_poly.pdbx_seq_one_letter_code
_entity_poly.pdbx_strand_id
1 'polypeptide(L)'
;MVADALRATLRESDTLTHLQDGRFGVVLEDTTESGAISTMERLRLHLAEHHPSQTLWVGVACYPAHALTAGELTDRAGTALIAARDWHQSRIEVATDE
;
A
#
# COMPACT_ATOMS: atom_id res chain seq x y z
N MET A 1 13.81 -8.04 -3.27
CA MET A 1 13.49 -6.91 -2.38
C MET A 1 12.05 -6.49 -2.58
N VAL A 2 11.63 -5.45 -1.91
CA VAL A 2 10.23 -5.00 -1.97
C VAL A 2 9.77 -4.65 -3.39
N ALA A 3 10.61 -3.97 -4.17
CA ALA A 3 10.27 -3.62 -5.55
C ALA A 3 9.99 -4.85 -6.41
N ASP A 4 10.78 -5.90 -6.26
CA ASP A 4 10.59 -7.14 -7.02
C ASP A 4 9.32 -7.85 -6.59
N ALA A 5 9.04 -7.86 -5.28
CA ALA A 5 7.80 -8.44 -4.76
C ALA A 5 6.58 -7.69 -5.25
N LEU A 6 6.66 -6.35 -5.32
CA LEU A 6 5.58 -5.54 -5.87
C LEU A 6 5.32 -5.87 -7.34
N ARG A 7 6.38 -5.96 -8.15
CA ARG A 7 6.23 -6.29 -9.57
C ARG A 7 5.61 -7.67 -9.78
N ALA A 8 5.94 -8.62 -8.91
CA ALA A 8 5.37 -9.97 -8.97
C ALA A 8 3.90 -10.00 -8.58
N THR A 9 3.44 -9.04 -7.76
CA THR A 9 2.10 -9.01 -7.21
C THR A 9 1.14 -8.15 -8.05
N LEU A 10 1.65 -7.06 -8.64
CA LEU A 10 0.83 -6.08 -9.35
C LEU A 10 0.46 -6.53 -10.75
N ARG A 11 -0.70 -6.03 -11.24
CA ARG A 11 -1.16 -6.24 -12.61
C ARG A 11 -0.50 -5.21 -13.53
N GLU A 12 -0.59 -5.44 -14.86
CA GLU A 12 -0.06 -4.49 -15.85
C GLU A 12 -0.73 -3.12 -15.75
N SER A 13 -2.01 -3.08 -15.36
CA SER A 13 -2.76 -1.83 -15.22
C SER A 13 -2.38 -1.04 -13.97
N ASP A 14 -1.68 -1.67 -13.04
CA ASP A 14 -1.28 -1.01 -11.80
C ASP A 14 0.04 -0.25 -12.03
N THR A 15 0.18 0.87 -11.34
CA THR A 15 1.35 1.75 -11.50
C THR A 15 2.17 1.76 -10.22
N LEU A 16 3.47 1.50 -10.36
CA LEU A 16 4.42 1.53 -9.26
C LEU A 16 5.34 2.74 -9.41
N THR A 17 5.48 3.50 -8.35
CA THR A 17 6.36 4.66 -8.30
C THR A 17 7.27 4.58 -7.09
N HIS A 18 8.55 4.85 -7.29
CA HIS A 18 9.50 5.00 -6.18
C HIS A 18 9.38 6.40 -5.61
N LEU A 19 9.18 6.48 -4.30
CA LEU A 19 9.13 7.74 -3.57
C LEU A 19 10.42 7.90 -2.76
N GLN A 20 10.54 9.03 -2.09
CA GLN A 20 11.70 9.28 -1.22
C GLN A 20 11.67 8.39 0.01
N ASP A 21 12.83 8.23 0.65
CA ASP A 21 12.98 7.51 1.92
C ASP A 21 12.60 6.03 1.86
N GLY A 22 12.85 5.41 0.70
CA GLY A 22 12.60 3.98 0.53
C GLY A 22 11.13 3.59 0.46
N ARG A 23 10.24 4.56 0.27
CA ARG A 23 8.80 4.30 0.12
C ARG A 23 8.44 4.06 -1.34
N PHE A 24 7.32 3.40 -1.53
CA PHE A 24 6.75 3.16 -2.85
C PHE A 24 5.32 3.65 -2.89
N GLY A 25 4.93 4.21 -4.02
CA GLY A 25 3.54 4.54 -4.30
C GLY A 25 2.99 3.56 -5.31
N VAL A 26 1.78 3.09 -5.10
CA VAL A 26 1.13 2.17 -6.02
C VAL A 26 -0.27 2.68 -6.32
N VAL A 27 -0.61 2.76 -7.60
CA VAL A 27 -1.97 3.08 -8.03
C VAL A 27 -2.61 1.83 -8.57
N LEU A 28 -3.71 1.42 -7.95
CA LEU A 28 -4.48 0.24 -8.35
C LEU A 28 -5.74 0.73 -9.05
N GLU A 29 -5.79 0.63 -10.38
CA GLU A 29 -6.94 1.08 -11.15
C GLU A 29 -8.10 0.09 -11.02
N ASP A 30 -9.34 0.64 -11.04
CA ASP A 30 -10.57 -0.15 -11.00
C ASP A 30 -10.56 -1.19 -9.88
N THR A 31 -10.06 -0.78 -8.71
CA THR A 31 -9.89 -1.67 -7.58
C THR A 31 -10.66 -1.12 -6.38
N THR A 32 -11.46 -1.98 -5.77
CA THR A 32 -12.19 -1.65 -4.55
C THR A 32 -11.25 -1.63 -3.35
N GLU A 33 -11.72 -1.11 -2.22
CA GLU A 33 -10.96 -1.15 -0.98
C GLU A 33 -10.59 -2.59 -0.61
N SER A 34 -11.54 -3.51 -0.69
CA SER A 34 -11.30 -4.93 -0.42
C SER A 34 -10.25 -5.50 -1.37
N GLY A 35 -10.31 -5.13 -2.65
CA GLY A 35 -9.35 -5.56 -3.65
C GLY A 35 -7.95 -5.03 -3.36
N ALA A 36 -7.85 -3.78 -2.92
CA ALA A 36 -6.57 -3.18 -2.56
C ALA A 36 -5.97 -3.88 -1.33
N ILE A 37 -6.78 -4.14 -0.32
CA ILE A 37 -6.33 -4.85 0.88
C ILE A 37 -5.86 -6.26 0.51
N SER A 38 -6.62 -6.97 -0.33
CA SER A 38 -6.24 -8.32 -0.79
C SER A 38 -4.90 -8.30 -1.53
N THR A 39 -4.68 -7.31 -2.38
CA THR A 39 -3.42 -7.16 -3.11
C THR A 39 -2.26 -6.94 -2.16
N MET A 40 -2.43 -6.08 -1.17
CA MET A 40 -1.39 -5.81 -0.18
C MET A 40 -1.14 -7.00 0.74
N GLU A 41 -2.17 -7.77 1.06
CA GLU A 41 -2.02 -9.00 1.82
C GLU A 41 -1.21 -10.04 1.04
N ARG A 42 -1.42 -10.16 -0.27
CA ARG A 42 -0.61 -11.05 -1.11
C ARG A 42 0.84 -10.62 -1.12
N LEU A 43 1.08 -9.30 -1.18
CA LEU A 43 2.43 -8.75 -1.10
C LEU A 43 3.08 -9.12 0.23
N ARG A 44 2.36 -8.94 1.34
CA ARG A 44 2.85 -9.26 2.67
C ARG A 44 3.23 -10.74 2.79
N LEU A 45 2.36 -11.61 2.29
CA LEU A 45 2.61 -13.06 2.32
C LEU A 45 3.82 -13.43 1.46
N HIS A 46 3.94 -12.82 0.29
CA HIS A 46 5.08 -13.04 -0.60
C HIS A 46 6.40 -12.66 0.09
N LEU A 47 6.42 -11.51 0.75
CA LEU A 47 7.60 -11.07 1.49
C LEU A 47 7.90 -11.99 2.67
N ALA A 48 6.88 -12.45 3.38
CA ALA A 48 7.07 -13.36 4.51
C ALA A 48 7.71 -14.67 4.07
N GLU A 49 7.38 -15.16 2.88
CA GLU A 49 7.96 -16.39 2.34
C GLU A 49 9.39 -16.21 1.85
N HIS A 50 9.66 -15.10 1.17
CA HIS A 50 10.94 -14.90 0.47
C HIS A 50 11.92 -14.04 1.25
N HIS A 51 11.43 -13.18 2.12
CA HIS A 51 12.24 -12.25 2.91
C HIS A 51 11.67 -12.14 4.32
N PRO A 52 11.77 -13.21 5.15
CA PRO A 52 11.06 -13.26 6.43
C PRO A 52 11.47 -12.19 7.45
N SER A 53 12.64 -11.57 7.28
CA SER A 53 13.06 -10.50 8.17
C SER A 53 12.56 -9.12 7.74
N GLN A 54 11.92 -9.03 6.58
CA GLN A 54 11.44 -7.76 6.03
C GLN A 54 10.09 -7.39 6.66
N THR A 55 10.01 -6.19 7.24
CA THR A 55 8.74 -5.65 7.74
C THR A 55 8.10 -4.81 6.65
N LEU A 56 6.79 -4.89 6.52
CA LEU A 56 6.02 -4.14 5.54
C LEU A 56 4.94 -3.32 6.23
N TRP A 57 4.97 -2.00 6.02
CA TRP A 57 3.91 -1.10 6.45
C TRP A 57 3.25 -0.49 5.22
N VAL A 58 1.92 -0.52 5.19
CA VAL A 58 1.14 -0.03 4.05
C VAL A 58 0.04 0.89 4.52
N GLY A 59 -0.07 2.05 3.87
CA GLY A 59 -1.22 2.92 4.01
C GLY A 59 -2.06 2.85 2.73
N VAL A 60 -3.36 2.70 2.87
CA VAL A 60 -4.28 2.56 1.74
C VAL A 60 -5.33 3.67 1.79
N ALA A 61 -5.56 4.33 0.66
CA ALA A 61 -6.67 5.27 0.51
C ALA A 61 -7.36 4.98 -0.81
N CYS A 62 -8.69 5.12 -0.82
CA CYS A 62 -9.52 4.78 -1.96
C CYS A 62 -10.29 5.98 -2.49
N TYR A 63 -10.40 6.06 -3.80
CA TYR A 63 -11.25 7.03 -4.49
C TYR A 63 -12.57 6.33 -4.84
N PRO A 64 -13.72 6.97 -4.65
CA PRO A 64 -13.94 8.29 -4.05
C PRO A 64 -14.18 8.28 -2.53
N ALA A 65 -14.05 7.11 -1.88
CA ALA A 65 -14.44 6.95 -0.48
C ALA A 65 -13.65 7.86 0.47
N HIS A 66 -12.33 8.00 0.24
CA HIS A 66 -11.44 8.70 1.16
C HIS A 66 -10.92 10.02 0.61
N ALA A 67 -11.10 10.28 -0.68
CA ALA A 67 -10.58 11.47 -1.32
C ALA A 67 -11.22 11.67 -2.67
N LEU A 68 -11.27 12.93 -3.14
CA LEU A 68 -11.84 13.28 -4.44
C LEU A 68 -10.76 13.80 -5.41
N THR A 69 -9.56 14.05 -4.93
CA THR A 69 -8.44 14.51 -5.76
C THR A 69 -7.23 13.62 -5.53
N ALA A 70 -6.30 13.63 -6.49
CA ALA A 70 -5.06 12.87 -6.37
C ALA A 70 -4.24 13.32 -5.16
N GLY A 71 -4.19 14.64 -4.90
CA GLY A 71 -3.47 15.18 -3.75
C GLY A 71 -4.04 14.70 -2.43
N GLU A 72 -5.37 14.75 -2.28
CA GLU A 72 -6.04 14.23 -1.09
C GLU A 72 -5.80 12.74 -0.91
N LEU A 73 -5.87 11.98 -2.01
CA LEU A 73 -5.66 10.53 -1.97
C LEU A 73 -4.27 10.20 -1.45
N THR A 74 -3.26 10.89 -1.98
CA THR A 74 -1.86 10.71 -1.55
C THR A 74 -1.69 11.08 -0.08
N ASP A 75 -2.27 12.19 0.36
CA ASP A 75 -2.19 12.64 1.75
C ASP A 75 -2.86 11.66 2.71
N ARG A 76 -4.02 11.15 2.33
CA ARG A 76 -4.75 10.18 3.15
C ARG A 76 -4.01 8.85 3.27
N ALA A 77 -3.44 8.37 2.17
CA ALA A 77 -2.62 7.16 2.17
C ALA A 77 -1.37 7.36 3.04
N GLY A 78 -0.75 8.54 2.95
CA GLY A 78 0.42 8.88 3.76
C GLY A 78 0.10 8.90 5.25
N THR A 79 -1.04 9.46 5.64
CA THR A 79 -1.48 9.47 7.04
C THR A 79 -1.73 8.05 7.55
N ALA A 80 -2.36 7.21 6.72
CA ALA A 80 -2.59 5.81 7.06
C ALA A 80 -1.27 5.05 7.21
N LEU A 81 -0.29 5.38 6.37
CA LEU A 81 1.04 4.76 6.46
C LEU A 81 1.74 5.12 7.77
N ILE A 82 1.61 6.37 8.23
CA ILE A 82 2.16 6.79 9.51
C ILE A 82 1.54 5.96 10.64
N ALA A 83 0.23 5.76 10.61
CA ALA A 83 -0.46 4.93 11.60
C ALA A 83 0.01 3.48 11.55
N ALA A 84 0.23 2.95 10.35
CA ALA A 84 0.73 1.59 10.18
C ALA A 84 2.11 1.42 10.82
N ARG A 85 2.96 2.42 10.68
CA ARG A 85 4.34 2.37 11.18
C ARG A 85 4.45 2.42 12.70
N ASP A 86 3.38 2.74 13.40
CA ASP A 86 3.36 2.69 14.86
C ASP A 86 3.32 1.24 15.39
N TRP A 87 3.06 0.29 14.52
CA TRP A 87 3.07 -1.12 14.87
C TRP A 87 4.47 -1.70 14.74
N HIS A 88 4.81 -2.64 15.62
CA HIS A 88 6.14 -3.28 15.61
C HIS A 88 6.22 -4.45 14.64
N GLN A 89 5.18 -4.68 13.89
CA GLN A 89 5.08 -5.78 12.92
C GLN A 89 4.45 -5.24 11.64
N SER A 90 4.43 -6.03 10.59
CA SER A 90 3.82 -5.64 9.33
C SER A 90 2.34 -5.28 9.55
N ARG A 91 1.91 -4.20 8.93
CA ARG A 91 0.57 -3.67 9.14
C ARG A 91 0.06 -2.99 7.88
N ILE A 92 -1.20 -3.23 7.56
CA ILE A 92 -1.92 -2.53 6.49
C ILE A 92 -3.00 -1.68 7.17
N GLU A 93 -2.91 -0.37 7.01
CA GLU A 93 -3.89 0.57 7.53
C GLU A 93 -4.65 1.22 6.38
N VAL A 94 -5.95 1.37 6.55
CA VAL A 94 -6.81 2.02 5.56
C VAL A 94 -7.18 3.41 6.07
N ALA A 95 -7.18 4.38 5.18
CA ALA A 95 -7.58 5.74 5.52
C ALA A 95 -9.01 5.75 6.08
N THR A 96 -9.25 6.66 7.02
CA THR A 96 -10.57 6.84 7.61
C THR A 96 -11.22 8.09 7.05
N ASP A 97 -12.54 8.21 7.22
CA ASP A 97 -13.28 9.38 6.76
C ASP A 97 -13.16 10.58 7.71
N GLU A 98 -12.47 10.41 8.79
CA GLU A 98 -12.29 11.46 9.80
C GLU A 98 -11.08 12.33 9.53
#